data_76bbd129144c56d4120cf9298b91ba0b
#
_entry.id   76bbd129144c56d4120cf9298b91ba0b
#
_cell.length_a   1.000
_cell.length_b   1.000
_cell.length_c   1.000
_cell.angle_alpha   90.00
_cell.angle_beta   90.00
_cell.angle_gamma   90.00
#
_symmetry.space_group_name_H-M   'P 1'
#
loop_
_entity.id
_entity.type
_entity.pdbx_description
1 polymer ?
#
loop_
_entity_poly.entity_id
_entity_poly.type
_entity_poly.pdbx_seq_one_letter_code
_entity_poly.pdbx_strand_id
1 'polypeptide(L)'
;YVSMMCNEHGYVLAIEKLLGIEVPERAQYIRVMFDEVTRILNHLMWLGAHGLDIGAMTVFLYCFREREDLMDCYEAVSGTRMHATYYRPGGVYRDLPARMPKFQNSEFRSGKDVARLNAAREGSFLDFLEDFTDRFPKCVDDYETLLTDNRIWKQRTVNIGVVSPERALQLGFTGPMLRGSGVEWDLRKKQPYEVYADMDFDIPVG
;
A
#
# COMPACT_ATOMS: atom_id res chain seq x y z
N TYR A 1 6.37 9.61 4.01
CA TYR A 1 7.49 9.61 3.07
C TYR A 1 7.34 8.59 1.96
N VAL A 2 7.06 7.33 2.29
CA VAL A 2 6.82 6.26 1.30
C VAL A 2 5.34 6.01 1.01
N SER A 3 4.45 6.83 1.52
CA SER A 3 3.00 6.79 1.29
C SER A 3 2.56 7.96 0.41
N MET A 4 3.10 8.05 -0.81
CA MET A 4 3.02 9.22 -1.66
C MET A 4 1.59 9.68 -1.92
N MET A 5 0.73 8.82 -2.47
CA MET A 5 -0.65 9.21 -2.77
C MET A 5 -1.51 9.42 -1.51
N CYS A 6 -1.24 8.72 -0.41
CA CYS A 6 -1.93 9.00 0.87
C CYS A 6 -1.60 10.41 1.40
N ASN A 7 -0.38 10.91 1.20
CA ASN A 7 -0.02 12.28 1.56
C ASN A 7 -0.71 13.30 0.65
N GLU A 8 -0.79 13.01 -0.64
CA GLU A 8 -1.58 13.83 -1.58
C GLU A 8 -3.04 13.87 -1.15
N HIS A 9 -3.61 12.72 -0.74
CA HIS A 9 -4.98 12.60 -0.29
C HIS A 9 -5.24 13.47 0.94
N GLY A 10 -4.42 13.37 1.97
CA GLY A 10 -4.55 14.22 3.16
C GLY A 10 -4.54 15.72 2.84
N TYR A 11 -3.72 16.14 1.87
CA TYR A 11 -3.66 17.53 1.42
C TYR A 11 -4.94 17.96 0.68
N VAL A 12 -5.41 17.17 -0.30
CA VAL A 12 -6.61 17.54 -1.07
C VAL A 12 -7.87 17.50 -0.21
N LEU A 13 -8.01 16.52 0.69
CA LEU A 13 -9.13 16.47 1.65
C LEU A 13 -9.21 17.72 2.54
N ALA A 14 -8.06 18.25 2.97
CA ALA A 14 -8.03 19.49 3.77
C ALA A 14 -8.54 20.68 2.96
N ILE A 15 -8.14 20.80 1.69
CA ILE A 15 -8.60 21.87 0.80
C ILE A 15 -10.10 21.71 0.48
N GLU A 16 -10.54 20.52 0.15
CA GLU A 16 -11.95 20.23 -0.18
C GLU A 16 -12.86 20.55 1.02
N LYS A 17 -12.44 20.16 2.22
CA LYS A 17 -13.17 20.50 3.45
C LYS A 17 -13.25 22.00 3.70
N LEU A 18 -12.17 22.74 3.46
CA LEU A 18 -12.12 24.19 3.63
C LEU A 18 -13.00 24.94 2.61
N LEU A 19 -13.06 24.46 1.38
CA LEU A 19 -13.77 25.10 0.28
C LEU A 19 -15.19 24.53 0.06
N GLY A 20 -15.57 23.45 0.74
CA GLY A 20 -16.84 22.77 0.54
C GLY A 20 -16.99 22.13 -0.83
N ILE A 21 -15.89 21.61 -1.39
CA ILE A 21 -15.87 20.95 -2.69
C ILE A 21 -16.35 19.51 -2.55
N GLU A 22 -17.36 19.13 -3.33
CA GLU A 22 -17.80 17.74 -3.44
C GLU A 22 -16.99 16.98 -4.49
N VAL A 23 -16.62 15.76 -4.17
CA VAL A 23 -15.84 14.87 -5.04
C VAL A 23 -16.77 13.86 -5.71
N PRO A 24 -16.74 13.70 -7.06
CA PRO A 24 -17.53 12.67 -7.74
C PRO A 24 -17.23 11.27 -7.19
N GLU A 25 -18.29 10.46 -7.03
CA GLU A 25 -18.20 9.10 -6.47
C GLU A 25 -17.12 8.23 -7.15
N ARG A 26 -17.06 8.25 -8.49
CA ARG A 26 -16.03 7.53 -9.22
C ARG A 26 -14.59 7.93 -8.81
N ALA A 27 -14.37 9.21 -8.58
CA ALA A 27 -13.06 9.70 -8.14
C ALA A 27 -12.75 9.26 -6.71
N GLN A 28 -13.76 9.17 -5.83
CA GLN A 28 -13.59 8.64 -4.48
C GLN A 28 -13.15 7.17 -4.51
N TYR A 29 -13.79 6.31 -5.33
CA TYR A 29 -13.36 4.92 -5.51
C TYR A 29 -11.93 4.80 -6.05
N ILE A 30 -11.56 5.63 -7.03
CA ILE A 30 -10.19 5.64 -7.56
C ILE A 30 -9.19 6.05 -6.48
N ARG A 31 -9.49 7.05 -5.67
CA ARG A 31 -8.63 7.48 -4.57
C ARG A 31 -8.47 6.38 -3.53
N VAL A 32 -9.55 5.76 -3.07
CA VAL A 32 -9.50 4.66 -2.09
C VAL A 32 -8.68 3.49 -2.65
N MET A 33 -8.88 3.11 -3.90
CA MET A 33 -8.08 2.07 -4.55
C MET A 33 -6.58 2.39 -4.51
N PHE A 34 -6.19 3.60 -4.87
CA PHE A 34 -4.78 4.01 -4.84
C PHE A 34 -4.24 4.28 -3.44
N ASP A 35 -5.08 4.62 -2.46
CA ASP A 35 -4.67 4.65 -1.05
C ASP A 35 -4.27 3.26 -0.57
N GLU A 36 -5.04 2.22 -0.94
CA GLU A 36 -4.71 0.85 -0.55
C GLU A 36 -3.51 0.29 -1.33
N VAL A 37 -3.37 0.62 -2.62
CA VAL A 37 -2.13 0.35 -3.38
C VAL A 37 -0.92 1.00 -2.69
N THR A 38 -1.06 2.26 -2.28
CA THR A 38 -0.02 3.01 -1.54
C THR A 38 0.28 2.36 -0.20
N ARG A 39 -0.74 1.88 0.50
CA ARG A 39 -0.58 1.18 1.78
C ARG A 39 0.24 -0.09 1.61
N ILE A 40 -0.04 -0.90 0.59
CA ILE A 40 0.75 -2.09 0.28
C ILE A 40 2.19 -1.70 -0.05
N LEU A 41 2.39 -0.69 -0.90
CA LEU A 41 3.72 -0.17 -1.23
C LEU A 41 4.50 0.24 0.01
N ASN A 42 3.85 0.94 0.95
CA ASN A 42 4.47 1.38 2.19
C ASN A 42 4.82 0.19 3.11
N HIS A 43 3.89 -0.74 3.31
CA HIS A 43 4.13 -1.91 4.15
C HIS A 43 5.24 -2.80 3.61
N LEU A 44 5.31 -3.00 2.30
CA LEU A 44 6.41 -3.74 1.67
C LEU A 44 7.75 -3.04 1.84
N MET A 45 7.79 -1.71 1.72
CA MET A 45 9.02 -0.94 1.98
C MET A 45 9.45 -1.05 3.43
N TRP A 46 8.52 -0.89 4.37
CA TRP A 46 8.79 -1.03 5.79
C TRP A 46 9.29 -2.43 6.13
N LEU A 47 8.57 -3.48 5.71
CA LEU A 47 8.92 -4.86 6.01
C LEU A 47 10.29 -5.23 5.42
N GLY A 48 10.53 -4.83 4.17
CA GLY A 48 11.81 -5.08 3.50
C GLY A 48 12.97 -4.38 4.20
N ALA A 49 12.83 -3.10 4.54
CA ALA A 49 13.87 -2.34 5.24
C ALA A 49 14.12 -2.88 6.65
N HIS A 50 13.07 -3.19 7.41
CA HIS A 50 13.21 -3.77 8.75
C HIS A 50 13.86 -5.17 8.69
N GLY A 51 13.45 -5.99 7.73
CA GLY A 51 14.09 -7.28 7.46
C GLY A 51 15.58 -7.15 7.18
N LEU A 52 15.95 -6.18 6.36
CA LEU A 52 17.35 -5.88 6.03
C LEU A 52 18.17 -5.47 7.28
N ASP A 53 17.61 -4.63 8.13
CA ASP A 53 18.25 -4.18 9.39
C ASP A 53 18.54 -5.35 10.34
N ILE A 54 17.69 -6.37 10.32
CA ILE A 54 17.88 -7.60 11.11
C ILE A 54 18.81 -8.61 10.42
N GLY A 55 19.07 -8.43 9.11
CA GLY A 55 19.94 -9.27 8.31
C GLY A 55 19.23 -10.17 7.30
N ALA A 56 17.91 -10.03 7.12
CA ALA A 56 17.12 -10.80 6.15
C ALA A 56 17.07 -10.12 4.77
N MET A 57 18.20 -10.05 4.09
CA MET A 57 18.33 -9.37 2.77
C MET A 57 17.39 -9.93 1.70
N THR A 58 17.14 -11.24 1.71
CA THR A 58 16.26 -11.89 0.73
C THR A 58 14.84 -11.33 0.79
N VAL A 59 14.31 -11.06 1.99
CA VAL A 59 12.98 -10.49 2.17
C VAL A 59 12.89 -9.09 1.58
N PHE A 60 13.95 -8.28 1.72
CA PHE A 60 14.05 -6.97 1.07
C PHE A 60 13.87 -7.08 -0.45
N LEU A 61 14.59 -8.00 -1.09
CA LEU A 61 14.50 -8.21 -2.54
C LEU A 61 13.10 -8.69 -2.97
N TYR A 62 12.48 -9.57 -2.20
CA TYR A 62 11.12 -10.05 -2.48
C TYR A 62 10.08 -8.95 -2.33
N CYS A 63 10.14 -8.15 -1.27
CA CYS A 63 9.25 -7.01 -1.11
C CYS A 63 9.37 -6.02 -2.28
N PHE A 64 10.57 -5.76 -2.76
CA PHE A 64 10.80 -4.85 -3.88
C PHE A 64 10.31 -5.42 -5.22
N ARG A 65 10.29 -6.73 -5.39
CA ARG A 65 9.71 -7.38 -6.57
C ARG A 65 8.22 -7.03 -6.71
N GLU A 66 7.46 -7.14 -5.62
CA GLU A 66 6.02 -6.80 -5.62
C GLU A 66 5.79 -5.28 -5.74
N ARG A 67 6.66 -4.48 -5.13
CA ARG A 67 6.60 -3.02 -5.26
C ARG A 67 6.72 -2.55 -6.71
N GLU A 68 7.55 -3.19 -7.51
CA GLU A 68 7.73 -2.85 -8.92
C GLU A 68 6.41 -2.91 -9.71
N ASP A 69 5.59 -3.93 -9.47
CA ASP A 69 4.29 -4.07 -10.14
C ASP A 69 3.31 -2.94 -9.76
N LEU A 70 3.28 -2.56 -8.47
CA LEU A 70 2.43 -1.47 -8.01
C LEU A 70 2.95 -0.09 -8.44
N MET A 71 4.25 0.08 -8.59
CA MET A 71 4.83 1.30 -9.17
C MET A 71 4.48 1.44 -10.66
N ASP A 72 4.34 0.33 -11.38
CA ASP A 72 3.83 0.34 -12.76
C ASP A 72 2.38 0.87 -12.81
N CYS A 73 1.55 0.55 -11.81
CA CYS A 73 0.21 1.14 -11.68
C CYS A 73 0.25 2.67 -11.46
N TYR A 74 1.18 3.15 -10.63
CA TYR A 74 1.39 4.57 -10.42
C TYR A 74 1.78 5.27 -11.73
N GLU A 75 2.74 4.72 -12.45
CA GLU A 75 3.19 5.26 -13.73
C GLU A 75 2.08 5.26 -14.77
N ALA A 76 1.23 4.22 -14.78
CA ALA A 76 0.10 4.13 -15.70
C ALA A 76 -0.88 5.30 -15.56
N VAL A 77 -1.17 5.75 -14.34
CA VAL A 77 -2.15 6.81 -14.09
C VAL A 77 -1.54 8.21 -14.02
N SER A 78 -0.28 8.34 -13.62
CA SER A 78 0.34 9.65 -13.37
C SER A 78 1.51 9.98 -14.29
N GLY A 79 2.13 8.97 -14.91
CA GLY A 79 3.36 9.11 -15.69
C GLY A 79 4.63 9.07 -14.84
N THR A 80 4.50 8.89 -13.52
CA THR A 80 5.64 8.81 -12.59
C THR A 80 5.53 7.61 -11.68
N ARG A 81 6.66 7.01 -11.31
CA ARG A 81 6.70 5.79 -10.52
C ARG A 81 6.50 6.01 -9.02
N MET A 82 6.78 7.21 -8.51
CA MET A 82 6.74 7.50 -7.07
C MET A 82 5.92 8.76 -6.76
N HIS A 83 6.38 9.93 -7.15
CA HIS A 83 5.75 11.22 -6.82
C HIS A 83 4.71 11.58 -7.87
N ALA A 84 3.54 10.99 -7.73
CA ALA A 84 2.54 10.93 -8.78
C ALA A 84 1.79 12.24 -9.02
N THR A 85 1.57 13.06 -7.98
CA THR A 85 0.69 14.24 -8.04
C THR A 85 -0.65 13.96 -8.75
N TYR A 86 -1.24 12.81 -8.44
CA TYR A 86 -2.41 12.29 -9.13
C TYR A 86 -3.73 12.83 -8.57
N TYR A 87 -3.80 13.02 -7.24
CA TYR A 87 -4.99 13.57 -6.60
C TYR A 87 -5.04 15.10 -6.79
N ARG A 88 -6.24 15.60 -7.04
CA ARG A 88 -6.52 17.01 -7.25
C ARG A 88 -7.72 17.44 -6.43
N PRO A 89 -7.79 18.67 -5.90
CA PRO A 89 -9.03 19.16 -5.31
C PRO A 89 -10.20 18.97 -6.25
N GLY A 90 -11.23 18.24 -5.81
CA GLY A 90 -12.39 17.87 -6.59
C GLY A 90 -12.29 16.56 -7.38
N GLY A 91 -11.20 15.78 -7.22
CA GLY A 91 -11.09 14.48 -7.88
C GLY A 91 -9.66 13.98 -8.09
N VAL A 92 -9.40 13.48 -9.29
CA VAL A 92 -8.11 12.97 -9.76
C VAL A 92 -7.70 13.65 -11.07
N TYR A 93 -6.39 13.63 -11.37
CA TYR A 93 -5.84 14.30 -12.57
C TYR A 93 -6.47 13.78 -13.87
N ARG A 94 -6.69 12.49 -13.98
CA ARG A 94 -7.35 11.82 -15.12
C ARG A 94 -7.96 10.50 -14.68
N ASP A 95 -8.88 9.98 -15.49
CA ASP A 95 -9.47 8.65 -15.25
C ASP A 95 -8.45 7.53 -15.43
N LEU A 96 -8.82 6.33 -14.98
CA LEU A 96 -8.00 5.13 -15.14
C LEU A 96 -7.74 4.85 -16.62
N PRO A 97 -6.54 4.42 -16.99
CA PRO A 97 -6.26 4.02 -18.37
C PRO A 97 -7.02 2.73 -18.70
N ALA A 98 -7.52 2.63 -19.93
CA ALA A 98 -8.22 1.42 -20.37
C ALA A 98 -7.32 0.17 -20.39
N ARG A 99 -6.01 0.37 -20.56
CA ARG A 99 -5.00 -0.70 -20.59
C ARG A 99 -3.74 -0.27 -19.87
N MET A 100 -2.99 -1.25 -19.36
CA MET A 100 -1.65 -1.00 -18.85
C MET A 100 -0.72 -0.54 -19.99
N PRO A 101 0.00 0.57 -19.82
CA PRO A 101 1.00 0.99 -20.81
C PRO A 101 2.12 -0.05 -20.91
N LYS A 102 2.76 -0.14 -22.08
CA LYS A 102 3.98 -0.93 -22.25
C LYS A 102 5.16 -0.12 -21.69
N PHE A 103 5.77 -0.59 -20.61
CA PHE A 103 6.93 0.06 -20.00
C PHE A 103 8.24 -0.46 -20.59
N GLN A 104 9.23 0.41 -20.74
CA GLN A 104 10.54 0.06 -21.29
C GLN A 104 11.31 -0.96 -20.42
N ASN A 105 11.02 -0.97 -19.11
CA ASN A 105 11.72 -1.84 -18.14
C ASN A 105 11.19 -3.28 -18.07
N SER A 106 10.16 -3.64 -18.83
CA SER A 106 9.66 -5.02 -18.87
C SER A 106 10.68 -6.05 -19.40
N GLU A 107 11.73 -5.58 -20.07
CA GLU A 107 12.81 -6.43 -20.61
C GLU A 107 13.77 -6.97 -19.54
N PHE A 108 13.83 -6.36 -18.36
CA PHE A 108 14.71 -6.77 -17.25
C PHE A 108 14.15 -7.88 -16.36
N ARG A 109 12.90 -8.24 -16.53
CA ARG A 109 12.26 -9.33 -15.77
C ARG A 109 12.41 -10.62 -16.56
N SER A 110 13.10 -11.62 -16.02
CA SER A 110 13.28 -12.92 -16.65
C SER A 110 12.45 -14.03 -15.98
N GLY A 111 11.98 -15.01 -16.76
CA GLY A 111 11.36 -16.24 -16.28
C GLY A 111 9.87 -16.40 -16.61
N LYS A 112 9.23 -17.41 -15.98
CA LYS A 112 7.80 -17.73 -16.16
C LYS A 112 6.86 -16.60 -15.76
N ASP A 113 7.30 -15.75 -14.83
CA ASP A 113 6.54 -14.59 -14.36
C ASP A 113 6.40 -13.51 -15.44
N VAL A 114 7.36 -13.40 -16.38
CA VAL A 114 7.28 -12.44 -17.50
C VAL A 114 6.14 -12.77 -18.44
N ALA A 115 5.92 -14.05 -18.76
CA ALA A 115 4.84 -14.44 -19.66
C ALA A 115 3.47 -14.13 -19.05
N ARG A 116 3.31 -14.37 -17.72
CA ARG A 116 2.11 -14.07 -16.97
C ARG A 116 1.87 -12.57 -16.87
N LEU A 117 2.90 -11.80 -16.49
CA LEU A 117 2.82 -10.34 -16.40
C LEU A 117 2.53 -9.69 -17.76
N ASN A 118 3.10 -10.21 -18.83
CA ASN A 118 2.78 -9.71 -20.16
C ASN A 118 1.34 -10.03 -20.55
N ALA A 119 0.81 -11.21 -20.20
CA ALA A 119 -0.59 -11.55 -20.42
C ALA A 119 -1.54 -10.65 -19.61
N ALA A 120 -1.25 -10.41 -18.33
CA ALA A 120 -2.00 -9.47 -17.49
C ALA A 120 -1.93 -8.02 -18.02
N ARG A 121 -0.81 -7.63 -18.61
CA ARG A 121 -0.63 -6.31 -19.27
C ARG A 121 -1.32 -6.17 -20.62
N GLU A 122 -1.67 -7.27 -21.27
CA GLU A 122 -2.49 -7.26 -22.49
C GLU A 122 -3.98 -6.98 -22.18
N GLY A 123 -4.40 -7.18 -20.92
CA GLY A 123 -5.72 -6.88 -20.40
C GLY A 123 -5.94 -5.39 -20.08
N SER A 124 -7.01 -5.13 -19.36
CA SER A 124 -7.29 -3.79 -18.81
C SER A 124 -6.38 -3.45 -17.64
N PHE A 125 -6.38 -2.19 -17.22
CA PHE A 125 -5.71 -1.76 -16.00
C PHE A 125 -6.24 -2.51 -14.75
N LEU A 126 -7.55 -2.73 -14.70
CA LEU A 126 -8.19 -3.44 -13.59
C LEU A 126 -7.84 -4.94 -13.59
N ASP A 127 -7.75 -5.59 -14.74
CA ASP A 127 -7.31 -6.98 -14.83
C ASP A 127 -5.89 -7.17 -14.29
N PHE A 128 -5.02 -6.19 -14.49
CA PHE A 128 -3.67 -6.20 -13.92
C PHE A 128 -3.69 -6.10 -12.38
N LEU A 129 -4.53 -5.24 -11.82
CA LEU A 129 -4.70 -5.14 -10.36
C LEU A 129 -5.35 -6.39 -9.77
N GLU A 130 -6.33 -6.98 -10.46
CA GLU A 130 -6.97 -8.23 -10.04
C GLU A 130 -5.94 -9.37 -10.01
N ASP A 131 -5.14 -9.55 -11.07
CA ASP A 131 -4.02 -10.53 -11.06
C ASP A 131 -3.05 -10.28 -9.90
N PHE A 132 -2.74 -9.01 -9.58
CA PHE A 132 -1.90 -8.69 -8.44
C PHE A 132 -2.55 -9.12 -7.12
N THR A 133 -3.82 -8.78 -6.90
CA THR A 133 -4.52 -9.10 -5.65
C THR A 133 -4.68 -10.61 -5.45
N ASP A 134 -4.90 -11.37 -6.52
CA ASP A 134 -5.04 -12.83 -6.46
C ASP A 134 -3.75 -13.55 -6.05
N ARG A 135 -2.59 -13.04 -6.48
CA ARG A 135 -1.30 -13.66 -6.18
C ARG A 135 -0.61 -13.12 -4.92
N PHE A 136 -0.97 -11.91 -4.50
CA PHE A 136 -0.30 -11.23 -3.39
C PHE A 136 -0.39 -11.99 -2.04
N PRO A 137 -1.52 -12.63 -1.66
CA PRO A 137 -1.59 -13.44 -0.45
C PRO A 137 -0.49 -14.50 -0.37
N LYS A 138 -0.17 -15.16 -1.49
CA LYS A 138 0.92 -16.13 -1.53
C LYS A 138 2.30 -15.50 -1.30
N CYS A 139 2.49 -14.26 -1.74
CA CYS A 139 3.72 -13.52 -1.46
C CYS A 139 3.85 -13.21 0.04
N VAL A 140 2.72 -12.92 0.70
CA VAL A 140 2.68 -12.73 2.17
C VAL A 140 3.03 -14.02 2.90
N ASP A 141 2.52 -15.17 2.47
CA ASP A 141 2.88 -16.49 3.02
C ASP A 141 4.39 -16.77 2.91
N ASP A 142 5.01 -16.36 1.78
CA ASP A 142 6.46 -16.48 1.59
C ASP A 142 7.21 -15.60 2.62
N TYR A 143 6.75 -14.38 2.90
CA TYR A 143 7.36 -13.50 3.90
C TYR A 143 7.19 -14.07 5.32
N GLU A 144 6.03 -14.59 5.66
CA GLU A 144 5.79 -15.23 6.94
C GLU A 144 6.71 -16.44 7.14
N THR A 145 6.83 -17.29 6.13
CA THR A 145 7.72 -18.45 6.16
C THR A 145 9.18 -18.07 6.42
N LEU A 146 9.63 -16.95 5.88
CA LEU A 146 11.01 -16.49 6.03
C LEU A 146 11.26 -15.76 7.36
N LEU A 147 10.26 -15.10 7.94
CA LEU A 147 10.43 -14.20 9.08
C LEU A 147 9.79 -14.74 10.36
N THR A 148 8.50 -15.08 10.36
CA THR A 148 7.69 -15.26 11.56
C THR A 148 8.28 -16.31 12.50
N ASP A 149 8.73 -17.45 11.98
CA ASP A 149 9.36 -18.52 12.76
C ASP A 149 10.89 -18.47 12.80
N ASN A 150 11.49 -17.48 12.19
CA ASN A 150 12.93 -17.34 12.18
C ASN A 150 13.47 -17.02 13.58
N ARG A 151 14.44 -17.81 14.06
CA ARG A 151 15.02 -17.66 15.40
C ARG A 151 15.65 -16.28 15.61
N ILE A 152 16.38 -15.77 14.62
CA ILE A 152 17.06 -14.47 14.72
C ILE A 152 16.03 -13.35 14.78
N TRP A 153 14.99 -13.43 13.95
CA TRP A 153 13.86 -12.49 13.96
C TRP A 153 13.20 -12.44 15.33
N LYS A 154 12.80 -13.60 15.86
CA LYS A 154 12.18 -13.70 17.19
C LYS A 154 13.06 -13.14 18.30
N GLN A 155 14.35 -13.46 18.31
CA GLN A 155 15.27 -12.96 19.33
C GLN A 155 15.48 -11.44 19.28
N ARG A 156 15.27 -10.82 18.14
CA ARG A 156 15.47 -9.37 17.95
C ARG A 156 14.20 -8.55 18.06
N THR A 157 13.03 -9.17 18.10
CA THR A 157 11.74 -8.45 18.09
C THR A 157 10.88 -8.77 19.30
N VAL A 158 10.82 -10.01 19.76
CA VAL A 158 9.92 -10.43 20.85
C VAL A 158 10.32 -9.75 22.16
N ASN A 159 9.37 -9.08 22.80
CA ASN A 159 9.53 -8.32 24.05
C ASN A 159 10.53 -7.14 23.96
N ILE A 160 10.83 -6.65 22.78
CA ILE A 160 11.71 -5.50 22.60
C ILE A 160 10.86 -4.28 22.17
N GLY A 161 11.00 -3.16 22.91
CA GLY A 161 10.28 -1.93 22.62
C GLY A 161 8.77 -1.99 22.89
N VAL A 162 8.35 -2.82 23.83
CA VAL A 162 6.93 -2.95 24.20
C VAL A 162 6.41 -1.63 24.80
N VAL A 163 5.30 -1.15 24.25
CA VAL A 163 4.59 0.04 24.72
C VAL A 163 3.15 -0.37 25.06
N SER A 164 2.74 -0.15 26.32
CA SER A 164 1.36 -0.47 26.73
C SER A 164 0.33 0.41 26.05
N PRO A 165 -0.95 -0.04 25.93
CA PRO A 165 -2.04 0.75 25.35
C PRO A 165 -2.15 2.15 25.97
N GLU A 166 -2.09 2.25 27.30
CA GLU A 166 -2.20 3.52 28.04
C GLU A 166 -1.04 4.45 27.69
N ARG A 167 0.17 3.90 27.63
CA ARG A 167 1.35 4.68 27.28
C ARG A 167 1.34 5.13 25.82
N ALA A 168 0.87 4.29 24.92
CA ALA A 168 0.70 4.63 23.51
C ALA A 168 -0.27 5.80 23.32
N LEU A 169 -1.41 5.79 24.04
CA LEU A 169 -2.36 6.89 24.03
C LEU A 169 -1.78 8.19 24.62
N GLN A 170 -1.06 8.10 25.74
CA GLN A 170 -0.40 9.26 26.36
C GLN A 170 0.64 9.90 25.43
N LEU A 171 1.35 9.10 24.65
CA LEU A 171 2.37 9.55 23.68
C LEU A 171 1.78 10.02 22.35
N GLY A 172 0.45 9.89 22.15
CA GLY A 172 -0.21 10.28 20.92
C GLY A 172 0.08 9.35 19.74
N PHE A 173 0.28 8.06 19.98
CA PHE A 173 0.42 7.07 18.91
C PHE A 173 -0.82 7.02 18.07
N THR A 174 -0.64 6.77 16.77
CA THR A 174 -1.71 6.61 15.79
C THR A 174 -1.41 5.45 14.85
N GLY A 175 -2.42 5.05 14.06
CA GLY A 175 -2.27 4.07 13.00
C GLY A 175 -1.73 2.72 13.47
N PRO A 176 -0.86 2.06 12.67
CA PRO A 176 -0.31 0.74 12.98
C PRO A 176 0.42 0.64 14.33
N MET A 177 1.11 1.71 14.76
CA MET A 177 1.79 1.72 16.06
C MET A 177 0.82 1.65 17.24
N LEU A 178 -0.33 2.32 17.13
CA LEU A 178 -1.36 2.26 18.15
C LEU A 178 -2.05 0.90 18.17
N ARG A 179 -2.33 0.35 16.99
CA ARG A 179 -2.90 -1.00 16.86
C ARG A 179 -1.95 -2.09 17.35
N GLY A 180 -0.66 -1.97 17.04
CA GLY A 180 0.39 -2.86 17.57
C GLY A 180 0.57 -2.79 19.09
N SER A 181 0.03 -1.75 19.74
CA SER A 181 -0.05 -1.63 21.21
C SER A 181 -1.39 -2.11 21.78
N GLY A 182 -2.21 -2.81 21.03
CA GLY A 182 -3.46 -3.43 21.49
C GLY A 182 -4.70 -2.53 21.43
N VAL A 183 -4.63 -1.36 20.78
CA VAL A 183 -5.77 -0.45 20.66
C VAL A 183 -6.38 -0.53 19.27
N GLU A 184 -7.63 -0.97 19.19
CA GLU A 184 -8.40 -1.04 17.94
C GLU A 184 -8.77 0.36 17.44
N TRP A 185 -7.88 0.98 16.71
CA TRP A 185 -8.06 2.31 16.15
C TRP A 185 -7.69 2.36 14.68
N ASP A 186 -8.68 2.69 13.84
CA ASP A 186 -8.48 2.96 12.42
C ASP A 186 -9.46 4.06 11.97
N LEU A 187 -8.93 5.15 11.39
CA LEU A 187 -9.74 6.27 10.93
C LEU A 187 -10.70 5.89 9.82
N ARG A 188 -10.36 4.90 8.99
CA ARG A 188 -11.26 4.41 7.93
C ARG A 188 -12.56 3.83 8.47
N LYS A 189 -12.57 3.33 9.73
CA LYS A 189 -13.76 2.81 10.43
C LYS A 189 -14.32 3.81 11.44
N LYS A 190 -13.48 4.52 12.20
CA LYS A 190 -13.92 5.44 13.28
C LYS A 190 -14.39 6.79 12.77
N GLN A 191 -13.82 7.27 11.69
CA GLN A 191 -14.19 8.52 11.02
C GLN A 191 -14.03 8.36 9.50
N PRO A 192 -14.92 7.56 8.87
CA PRO A 192 -14.82 7.25 7.45
C PRO A 192 -14.74 8.50 6.58
N TYR A 193 -13.95 8.42 5.55
CA TYR A 193 -13.83 9.43 4.50
C TYR A 193 -13.91 8.75 3.15
N GLU A 194 -14.24 9.50 2.10
CA GLU A 194 -14.53 8.96 0.77
C GLU A 194 -15.55 7.79 0.88
N VAL A 195 -15.30 6.71 0.17
CA VAL A 195 -16.16 5.51 0.18
C VAL A 195 -15.71 4.42 1.17
N TYR A 196 -14.85 4.73 2.15
CA TYR A 196 -14.42 3.72 3.14
C TYR A 196 -15.56 3.17 4.00
N ALA A 197 -16.67 3.91 4.15
CA ALA A 197 -17.84 3.43 4.87
C ALA A 197 -18.49 2.20 4.19
N ASP A 198 -18.32 2.08 2.86
CA ASP A 198 -18.90 1.01 2.05
C ASP A 198 -17.95 -0.20 1.93
N MET A 199 -16.71 -0.08 2.46
CA MET A 199 -15.70 -1.13 2.37
C MET A 199 -15.77 -2.08 3.58
N ASP A 200 -15.76 -3.39 3.28
CA ASP A 200 -15.66 -4.43 4.29
C ASP A 200 -14.21 -4.88 4.44
N PHE A 201 -13.65 -4.67 5.64
CA PHE A 201 -12.29 -5.10 5.99
C PHE A 201 -12.12 -5.17 7.51
N ASP A 202 -11.21 -6.01 7.96
CA ASP A 202 -10.85 -6.15 9.37
C ASP A 202 -9.78 -5.13 9.78
N ILE A 203 -9.79 -4.79 11.09
CA ILE A 203 -8.72 -3.98 11.69
C ILE A 203 -7.78 -4.92 12.45
N PRO A 204 -6.56 -5.19 11.94
CA PRO A 204 -5.59 -6.00 12.66
C PRO A 204 -5.09 -5.26 13.91
N VAL A 205 -5.11 -5.95 15.04
CA VAL A 205 -4.64 -5.47 16.36
C VAL A 205 -3.60 -6.44 16.88
N GLY A 206 -2.48 -5.94 17.41
CA GLY A 206 -1.37 -6.72 17.95
C GLY A 206 -1.39 -6.86 19.47
#